data_8f21ae0f3ce3a179b2c1fc6fd9547928
#
_entry.id   8f21ae0f3ce3a179b2c1fc6fd9547928
#
_cell.length_a   1.000
_cell.length_b   1.000
_cell.length_c   1.000
_cell.angle_alpha   90.00
_cell.angle_beta   90.00
_cell.angle_gamma   90.00
#
_symmetry.space_group_name_H-M   'P 1'
#
loop_
_entity.id
_entity.type
_entity.pdbx_description
1 polymer ?
#
loop_
_entity_poly.entity_id
_entity_poly.type
_entity_poly.pdbx_seq_one_letter_code
_entity_poly.pdbx_strand_id
1 'polypeptide(L)'
;MALIYIVEDDENIREIETIALKNSNYMVCAFEKATTFYKKLEDIMPDLVLLDVMLPDESGYDILRKLRKNPATKKLPIIMVTAKTAEMDMIKGLDEGADDYIKKPFSIMELITRVKALLRRTETEDVKILQVENITLDHERHMVFVDDKPVELTFKEYELLRLLMTNPSVVLSREVIMRHVWGT
;
A
#
# COMPACT_ATOMS: atom_id res chain seq x y z
N MET A 1 11.02 1.19 4.76
CA MET A 1 9.96 0.92 5.79
C MET A 1 8.61 1.22 5.18
N ALA A 2 7.72 0.24 5.14
CA ALA A 2 6.41 0.41 4.53
C ALA A 2 5.45 1.24 5.40
N LEU A 3 4.61 2.03 4.75
CA LEU A 3 3.54 2.79 5.39
C LEU A 3 2.21 2.08 5.20
N ILE A 4 1.53 1.82 6.30
CA ILE A 4 0.23 1.16 6.32
C ILE A 4 -0.83 2.12 6.85
N TYR A 5 -1.94 2.24 6.12
CA TYR A 5 -3.13 2.94 6.59
C TYR A 5 -4.12 1.94 7.16
N ILE A 6 -4.68 2.28 8.31
CA ILE A 6 -5.74 1.52 8.97
C ILE A 6 -7.00 2.38 8.95
N VAL A 7 -8.10 1.83 8.43
CA VAL A 7 -9.43 2.46 8.50
C VAL A 7 -10.34 1.54 9.30
N GLU A 8 -10.54 1.87 10.57
CA GLU A 8 -11.25 1.09 11.58
C GLU A 8 -11.92 2.02 12.58
N ASP A 9 -13.22 1.91 12.75
CA ASP A 9 -13.99 2.75 13.68
C ASP A 9 -13.91 2.30 15.14
N ASP A 10 -13.71 1.01 15.40
CA ASP A 10 -13.51 0.49 16.76
C ASP A 10 -12.13 0.90 17.29
N GLU A 11 -12.14 1.70 18.35
CA GLU A 11 -10.91 2.24 18.94
C GLU A 11 -9.96 1.16 19.44
N ASN A 12 -10.51 0.12 20.08
CA ASN A 12 -9.69 -0.96 20.64
C ASN A 12 -9.02 -1.80 19.54
N ILE A 13 -9.76 -2.14 18.49
CA ILE A 13 -9.24 -2.89 17.36
C ILE A 13 -8.21 -2.04 16.62
N ARG A 14 -8.51 -0.78 16.36
CA ARG A 14 -7.59 0.16 15.72
C ARG A 14 -6.27 0.31 16.49
N GLU A 15 -6.33 0.37 17.81
CA GLU A 15 -5.14 0.43 18.67
C GLU A 15 -4.31 -0.86 18.60
N ILE A 16 -4.97 -2.03 18.68
CA ILE A 16 -4.30 -3.34 18.58
C ILE A 16 -3.58 -3.48 17.24
N GLU A 17 -4.26 -3.17 16.14
CA GLU A 17 -3.68 -3.21 14.80
C GLU A 17 -2.48 -2.25 14.68
N THR A 18 -2.63 -1.03 15.20
CA THR A 18 -1.58 -0.01 15.17
C THR A 18 -0.33 -0.46 15.93
N ILE A 19 -0.49 -0.96 17.15
CA ILE A 19 0.63 -1.43 17.98
C ILE A 19 1.31 -2.62 17.32
N ALA A 20 0.55 -3.60 16.86
CA ALA A 20 1.08 -4.80 16.21
C ALA A 20 1.93 -4.47 14.98
N LEU A 21 1.45 -3.58 14.13
CA LEU A 21 2.17 -3.17 12.91
C LEU A 21 3.40 -2.32 13.22
N LYS A 22 3.31 -1.39 14.17
CA LYS A 22 4.49 -0.62 14.62
C LYS A 22 5.57 -1.51 15.21
N ASN A 23 5.19 -2.50 16.01
CA ASN A 23 6.13 -3.48 16.56
C ASN A 23 6.79 -4.38 15.50
N SER A 24 6.18 -4.46 14.33
CA SER A 24 6.73 -5.16 13.15
C SER A 24 7.51 -4.23 12.19
N ASN A 25 7.91 -3.06 12.66
CA ASN A 25 8.69 -2.06 11.93
C ASN A 25 7.95 -1.43 10.74
N TYR A 26 6.64 -1.30 10.82
CA TYR A 26 5.86 -0.52 9.85
C TYR A 26 5.55 0.88 10.38
N MET A 27 5.45 1.83 9.47
CA MET A 27 4.84 3.12 9.77
C MET A 27 3.33 2.98 9.65
N VAL A 28 2.58 3.60 10.54
CA VAL A 28 1.12 3.46 10.60
C VAL A 28 0.44 4.82 10.73
N CYS A 29 -0.59 5.03 9.90
CA CYS A 29 -1.58 6.09 10.10
C CYS A 29 -2.95 5.41 10.24
N ALA A 30 -3.65 5.70 11.32
CA ALA A 30 -4.94 5.11 11.63
C ALA A 30 -6.06 6.15 11.52
N PHE A 31 -7.19 5.73 10.95
CA PHE A 31 -8.35 6.57 10.70
C PHE A 31 -9.62 5.92 11.23
N GLU A 32 -10.47 6.72 11.83
CA GLU A 32 -11.77 6.32 12.36
C GLU A 32 -12.87 6.25 11.29
N LYS A 33 -12.73 7.04 10.22
CA LYS A 33 -13.72 7.20 9.14
C LYS A 33 -13.09 7.35 7.78
N ALA A 34 -13.92 7.12 6.75
CA ALA A 34 -13.52 7.26 5.36
C ALA A 34 -13.07 8.68 5.01
N THR A 35 -13.76 9.71 5.52
CA THR A 35 -13.44 11.12 5.21
C THR A 35 -12.02 11.53 5.58
N THR A 36 -11.55 11.16 6.75
CA THR A 36 -10.17 11.45 7.20
C THR A 36 -9.14 10.62 6.44
N PHE A 37 -9.49 9.38 6.11
CA PHE A 37 -8.66 8.51 5.27
C PHE A 37 -8.45 9.11 3.87
N TYR A 38 -9.52 9.52 3.17
CA TYR A 38 -9.41 10.12 1.83
C TYR A 38 -8.57 11.38 1.84
N LYS A 39 -8.75 12.22 2.85
CA LYS A 39 -7.97 13.46 2.99
C LYS A 39 -6.47 13.19 3.10
N LYS A 40 -6.08 12.20 3.90
CA LYS A 40 -4.67 11.83 4.04
C LYS A 40 -4.12 11.13 2.80
N LEU A 41 -4.96 10.37 2.11
CA LEU A 41 -4.60 9.69 0.87
C LEU A 41 -4.21 10.67 -0.25
N GLU A 42 -4.80 11.86 -0.28
CA GLU A 42 -4.43 12.94 -1.20
C GLU A 42 -3.02 13.49 -0.93
N ASP A 43 -2.59 13.49 0.33
CA ASP A 43 -1.28 13.99 0.74
C ASP A 43 -0.17 12.94 0.58
N ILE A 44 -0.42 11.73 1.06
CA ILE A 44 0.59 10.66 1.13
C ILE A 44 -0.05 9.32 0.73
N MET A 45 0.53 8.65 -0.24
CA MET A 45 0.11 7.30 -0.66
C MET A 45 0.73 6.24 0.26
N PRO A 46 -0.09 5.36 0.88
CA PRO A 46 0.44 4.24 1.67
C PRO A 46 0.90 3.10 0.76
N ASP A 47 1.62 2.16 1.35
CA ASP A 47 2.04 0.93 0.68
C ASP A 47 0.98 -0.18 0.78
N LEU A 48 0.10 -0.08 1.79
CA LEU A 48 -0.98 -1.02 2.03
C LEU A 48 -2.08 -0.37 2.87
N VAL A 49 -3.33 -0.77 2.66
CA VAL A 49 -4.48 -0.34 3.47
C VAL A 49 -5.15 -1.55 4.12
N LEU A 50 -5.34 -1.48 5.43
CA LEU A 50 -6.28 -2.32 6.17
C LEU A 50 -7.61 -1.58 6.25
N LEU A 51 -8.66 -2.16 5.72
CA LEU A 51 -9.94 -1.50 5.53
C LEU A 51 -11.07 -2.31 6.13
N ASP A 52 -11.73 -1.75 7.15
CA ASP A 52 -12.94 -2.35 7.71
C ASP A 52 -14.12 -2.20 6.73
N VAL A 53 -14.96 -3.20 6.69
CA VAL A 53 -16.20 -3.18 5.89
C VAL A 53 -17.23 -2.24 6.50
N MET A 54 -17.36 -2.22 7.82
CA MET A 54 -18.38 -1.45 8.52
C MET A 54 -17.79 -0.17 9.14
N LEU A 55 -17.89 0.93 8.42
CA LEU A 55 -17.48 2.25 8.87
C LEU A 55 -18.70 3.16 9.05
N PRO A 56 -18.60 4.21 9.90
CA PRO A 56 -19.77 5.04 10.23
C PRO A 56 -20.28 5.92 9.09
N ASP A 57 -19.39 6.34 8.18
CA ASP A 57 -19.71 7.29 7.12
C ASP A 57 -19.79 6.67 5.71
N GLU A 58 -19.16 5.51 5.48
CA GLU A 58 -19.16 4.84 4.20
C GLU A 58 -18.87 3.34 4.37
N SER A 59 -19.45 2.49 3.53
CA SER A 59 -19.08 1.08 3.51
C SER A 59 -17.66 0.87 3.00
N GLY A 60 -16.88 -0.03 3.63
CA GLY A 60 -15.57 -0.40 3.14
C GLY A 60 -15.57 -0.96 1.71
N TYR A 61 -16.65 -1.60 1.28
CA TYR A 61 -16.80 -2.05 -0.10
C TYR A 61 -16.92 -0.88 -1.09
N ASP A 62 -17.61 0.18 -0.71
CA ASP A 62 -17.73 1.40 -1.53
C ASP A 62 -16.40 2.12 -1.65
N ILE A 63 -15.64 2.18 -0.56
CA ILE A 63 -14.27 2.71 -0.56
C ILE A 63 -13.39 1.90 -1.50
N LEU A 64 -13.41 0.57 -1.38
CA LEU A 64 -12.65 -0.34 -2.24
C LEU A 64 -12.96 -0.12 -3.72
N ARG A 65 -14.24 -0.03 -4.10
CA ARG A 65 -14.65 0.26 -5.47
C ARG A 65 -14.12 1.58 -5.99
N LYS A 66 -14.20 2.64 -5.20
CA LYS A 66 -13.66 3.96 -5.55
C LYS A 66 -12.15 3.92 -5.75
N LEU A 67 -11.42 3.24 -4.88
CA LEU A 67 -9.97 3.09 -5.00
C LEU A 67 -9.58 2.31 -6.27
N ARG A 68 -10.32 1.26 -6.62
CA ARG A 68 -10.06 0.46 -7.82
C ARG A 68 -10.39 1.17 -9.14
N LYS A 69 -11.31 2.12 -9.11
CA LYS A 69 -11.67 2.96 -10.27
C LYS A 69 -10.70 4.11 -10.50
N ASN A 70 -10.00 4.56 -9.47
CA ASN A 70 -9.04 5.65 -9.59
C ASN A 70 -7.68 5.11 -10.05
N PRO A 71 -7.14 5.59 -11.19
CA PRO A 71 -5.83 5.13 -11.70
C PRO A 71 -4.69 5.27 -10.69
N ALA A 72 -4.72 6.29 -9.83
CA ALA A 72 -3.69 6.52 -8.81
C ALA A 72 -3.68 5.45 -7.71
N THR A 73 -4.83 4.81 -7.42
CA THR A 73 -5.00 3.84 -6.33
C THR A 73 -5.41 2.45 -6.81
N LYS A 74 -5.53 2.26 -8.12
CA LYS A 74 -6.01 1.00 -8.72
C LYS A 74 -5.21 -0.23 -8.28
N LYS A 75 -3.91 -0.08 -8.09
CA LYS A 75 -3.00 -1.17 -7.68
C LYS A 75 -2.64 -1.15 -6.20
N LEU A 76 -3.22 -0.23 -5.43
CA LEU A 76 -2.95 -0.14 -3.99
C LEU A 76 -3.33 -1.43 -3.29
N PRO A 77 -2.39 -2.09 -2.57
CA PRO A 77 -2.68 -3.30 -1.82
C PRO A 77 -3.71 -3.04 -0.72
N ILE A 78 -4.80 -3.81 -0.71
CA ILE A 78 -5.91 -3.64 0.24
C ILE A 78 -6.27 -4.99 0.85
N ILE A 79 -6.28 -5.03 2.19
CA ILE A 79 -6.81 -6.13 2.98
C ILE A 79 -8.10 -5.66 3.63
N MET A 80 -9.19 -6.36 3.35
CA MET A 80 -10.47 -6.14 4.03
C MET A 80 -10.48 -6.84 5.38
N VAL A 81 -10.86 -6.13 6.42
CA VAL A 81 -10.98 -6.65 7.79
C VAL A 81 -12.42 -6.50 8.25
N THR A 82 -13.07 -7.59 8.66
CA THR A 82 -14.49 -7.53 8.99
C THR A 82 -14.94 -8.60 9.98
N ALA A 83 -15.95 -8.25 10.79
CA ALA A 83 -16.69 -9.17 11.62
C ALA A 83 -17.70 -10.03 10.84
N LYS A 84 -17.99 -9.69 9.57
CA LYS A 84 -18.88 -10.47 8.73
C LYS A 84 -18.26 -11.82 8.39
N THR A 85 -18.94 -12.88 8.78
CA THR A 85 -18.45 -14.26 8.67
C THR A 85 -19.04 -15.05 7.50
N ALA A 86 -20.01 -14.46 6.77
CA ALA A 86 -20.63 -15.14 5.64
C ALA A 86 -19.62 -15.28 4.49
N GLU A 87 -19.50 -16.50 3.95
CA GLU A 87 -18.66 -16.80 2.79
C GLU A 87 -18.97 -15.90 1.59
N MET A 88 -20.24 -15.54 1.39
CA MET A 88 -20.68 -14.62 0.37
C MET A 88 -20.07 -13.20 0.50
N ASP A 89 -19.87 -12.72 1.73
CA ASP A 89 -19.26 -11.41 1.96
C ASP A 89 -17.76 -11.41 1.66
N MET A 90 -17.08 -12.53 1.90
CA MET A 90 -15.68 -12.72 1.52
C MET A 90 -15.52 -12.77 0.00
N ILE A 91 -16.36 -13.52 -0.69
CA ILE A 91 -16.38 -13.59 -2.16
C ILE A 91 -16.63 -12.20 -2.73
N LYS A 92 -17.61 -11.48 -2.22
CA LYS A 92 -17.89 -10.10 -2.63
C LYS A 92 -16.68 -9.17 -2.47
N GLY A 93 -15.98 -9.24 -1.34
CA GLY A 93 -14.78 -8.43 -1.11
C GLY A 93 -13.67 -8.73 -2.12
N LEU A 94 -13.41 -9.99 -2.43
CA LEU A 94 -12.43 -10.41 -3.43
C LEU A 94 -12.87 -10.03 -4.85
N ASP A 95 -14.14 -10.20 -5.20
CA ASP A 95 -14.70 -9.81 -6.49
C ASP A 95 -14.67 -8.29 -6.72
N GLU A 96 -14.78 -7.50 -5.67
CA GLU A 96 -14.65 -6.04 -5.72
C GLU A 96 -13.19 -5.57 -5.85
N GLY A 97 -12.22 -6.50 -5.79
CA GLY A 97 -10.81 -6.23 -6.03
C GLY A 97 -9.93 -6.11 -4.78
N ALA A 98 -10.37 -6.64 -3.64
CA ALA A 98 -9.50 -6.78 -2.47
C ALA A 98 -8.41 -7.82 -2.72
N ASP A 99 -7.21 -7.58 -2.20
CA ASP A 99 -6.08 -8.50 -2.35
C ASP A 99 -6.13 -9.63 -1.31
N ASP A 100 -6.70 -9.38 -0.15
CA ASP A 100 -6.87 -10.37 0.92
C ASP A 100 -8.01 -9.97 1.85
N TYR A 101 -8.38 -10.87 2.75
CA TYR A 101 -9.51 -10.75 3.64
C TYR A 101 -9.20 -11.36 5.01
N ILE A 102 -9.43 -10.62 6.08
CA ILE A 102 -9.22 -11.06 7.46
C ILE A 102 -10.55 -11.02 8.22
N LYS A 103 -10.93 -12.13 8.85
CA LYS A 103 -12.11 -12.21 9.72
C LYS A 103 -11.78 -11.76 11.14
N LYS A 104 -12.66 -10.98 11.74
CA LYS A 104 -12.65 -10.68 13.17
C LYS A 104 -13.40 -11.79 13.94
N PRO A 105 -12.94 -12.23 15.10
CA PRO A 105 -11.66 -11.88 15.74
C PRO A 105 -10.46 -12.55 15.03
N PHE A 106 -9.36 -11.84 14.92
CA PHE A 106 -8.12 -12.33 14.32
C PHE A 106 -6.98 -12.35 15.34
N SER A 107 -6.00 -13.21 15.13
CA SER A 107 -4.75 -13.17 15.88
C SER A 107 -3.81 -12.10 15.31
N ILE A 108 -2.96 -11.53 16.18
CA ILE A 108 -1.91 -10.59 15.76
C ILE A 108 -0.98 -11.25 14.74
N MET A 109 -0.65 -12.52 14.92
CA MET A 109 0.21 -13.27 13.99
C MET A 109 -0.42 -13.42 12.62
N GLU A 110 -1.73 -13.67 12.54
CA GLU A 110 -2.46 -13.74 11.27
C GLU A 110 -2.39 -12.40 10.54
N LEU A 111 -2.68 -11.31 11.23
CA LEU A 111 -2.62 -9.95 10.68
C LEU A 111 -1.23 -9.65 10.09
N ILE A 112 -0.18 -9.85 10.88
CA ILE A 112 1.20 -9.57 10.46
C ILE A 112 1.63 -10.47 9.31
N THR A 113 1.28 -11.75 9.35
CA THR A 113 1.63 -12.71 8.29
C THR A 113 0.98 -12.33 6.96
N ARG A 114 -0.28 -11.95 6.96
CA ARG A 114 -0.99 -11.52 5.74
C ARG A 114 -0.47 -10.20 5.19
N VAL A 115 -0.18 -9.23 6.05
CA VAL A 115 0.43 -7.96 5.66
C VAL A 115 1.80 -8.19 5.02
N LYS A 116 2.68 -8.98 5.64
CA LYS A 116 4.00 -9.31 5.08
C LYS A 116 3.89 -10.03 3.74
N ALA A 117 2.99 -11.00 3.64
CA ALA A 117 2.79 -11.76 2.41
C ALA A 117 2.33 -10.86 1.25
N LEU A 118 1.42 -9.94 1.50
CA LEU A 118 0.93 -9.02 0.48
C LEU A 118 1.98 -8.00 0.05
N LEU A 119 2.71 -7.41 0.99
CA LEU A 119 3.80 -6.48 0.69
C LEU A 119 4.93 -7.16 -0.10
N ARG A 120 5.25 -8.40 0.22
CA ARG A 120 6.24 -9.20 -0.54
C ARG A 120 5.77 -9.46 -1.97
N ARG A 121 4.49 -9.75 -2.21
CA ARG A 121 3.92 -9.93 -3.56
C ARG A 121 4.07 -8.66 -4.39
N THR A 122 3.79 -7.52 -3.83
CA THR A 122 3.92 -6.24 -4.53
C THR A 122 5.37 -5.89 -4.86
N GLU A 123 6.32 -6.29 -4.01
CA GLU A 123 7.76 -6.14 -4.30
C GLU A 123 8.22 -7.05 -5.45
N THR A 124 7.64 -8.25 -5.57
CA THR A 124 7.98 -9.20 -6.66
C THR A 124 7.28 -8.90 -7.99
N GLU A 125 6.20 -8.15 -7.97
CA GLU A 125 5.56 -7.59 -9.16
C GLU A 125 6.29 -6.35 -9.69
N ASP A 126 7.28 -5.86 -8.97
CA ASP A 126 8.18 -4.83 -9.48
C ASP A 126 8.83 -5.35 -10.77
N VAL A 127 8.48 -4.71 -11.86
CA VAL A 127 8.99 -5.02 -13.19
C VAL A 127 10.50 -5.06 -13.13
N LYS A 128 11.11 -6.18 -13.51
CA LYS A 128 12.57 -6.37 -13.50
C LYS A 128 13.30 -5.31 -14.33
N ILE A 129 12.65 -4.85 -15.39
CA ILE A 129 13.15 -3.79 -16.28
C ILE A 129 12.04 -2.73 -16.40
N LEU A 130 12.37 -1.52 -15.98
CA LEU A 130 11.53 -0.33 -16.14
C LEU A 130 12.06 0.50 -17.32
N GLN A 131 11.17 0.98 -18.16
CA GLN A 131 11.53 1.89 -19.24
C GLN A 131 10.56 3.07 -19.30
N VAL A 132 11.12 4.27 -19.26
CA VAL A 132 10.38 5.52 -19.43
C VAL A 132 11.18 6.36 -20.43
N GLU A 133 10.59 6.60 -21.61
CA GLU A 133 11.25 7.28 -22.72
C GLU A 133 12.61 6.62 -23.06
N ASN A 134 13.71 7.35 -22.94
CA ASN A 134 15.06 6.86 -23.22
C ASN A 134 15.80 6.34 -21.99
N ILE A 135 15.13 6.25 -20.84
CA ILE A 135 15.72 5.74 -19.58
C ILE A 135 15.27 4.29 -19.38
N THR A 136 16.24 3.39 -19.23
CA THR A 136 16.01 1.99 -18.88
C THR A 136 16.65 1.69 -17.55
N LEU A 137 15.91 1.09 -16.62
CA LEU A 137 16.38 0.68 -15.31
C LEU A 137 16.22 -0.84 -15.16
N ASP A 138 17.34 -1.54 -15.02
CA ASP A 138 17.39 -2.99 -14.76
C ASP A 138 17.54 -3.20 -13.24
N HIS A 139 16.45 -3.62 -12.61
CA HIS A 139 16.42 -3.77 -11.16
C HIS A 139 17.20 -5.00 -10.68
N GLU A 140 17.24 -6.07 -11.45
CA GLU A 140 18.03 -7.26 -11.08
C GLU A 140 19.53 -6.98 -11.05
N ARG A 141 20.01 -6.17 -12.00
CA ARG A 141 21.42 -5.82 -12.12
C ARG A 141 21.80 -4.51 -11.45
N HIS A 142 20.83 -3.76 -10.92
CA HIS A 142 21.03 -2.42 -10.36
C HIS A 142 21.71 -1.44 -11.34
N MET A 143 21.32 -1.51 -12.60
CA MET A 143 21.91 -0.72 -13.68
C MET A 143 20.89 0.23 -14.29
N VAL A 144 21.38 1.38 -14.72
CA VAL A 144 20.60 2.40 -15.42
C VAL A 144 21.26 2.72 -16.75
N PHE A 145 20.44 2.85 -17.80
CA PHE A 145 20.88 3.22 -19.13
C PHE A 145 20.08 4.45 -19.61
N VAL A 146 20.75 5.35 -20.27
CA VAL A 146 20.14 6.49 -20.99
C VAL A 146 20.62 6.43 -22.44
N ASP A 147 19.70 6.34 -23.38
CA ASP A 147 20.01 6.11 -24.81
C ASP A 147 20.95 4.90 -25.01
N ASP A 148 20.65 3.79 -24.30
CA ASP A 148 21.43 2.53 -24.29
C ASP A 148 22.87 2.66 -23.75
N LYS A 149 23.22 3.80 -23.15
CA LYS A 149 24.51 4.01 -22.50
C LYS A 149 24.39 3.87 -20.99
N PRO A 150 25.27 3.11 -20.33
CA PRO A 150 25.22 2.95 -18.90
C PRO A 150 25.53 4.27 -18.18
N VAL A 151 24.78 4.52 -17.11
CA VAL A 151 24.96 5.68 -16.23
C VAL A 151 25.21 5.19 -14.82
N GLU A 152 26.26 5.71 -14.20
CA GLU A 152 26.57 5.39 -12.80
C GLU A 152 25.78 6.32 -11.88
N LEU A 153 25.02 5.71 -10.96
CA LEU A 153 24.27 6.40 -9.91
C LEU A 153 24.71 5.88 -8.54
N THR A 154 24.67 6.75 -7.56
CA THR A 154 24.76 6.32 -6.16
C THR A 154 23.51 5.50 -5.80
N PHE A 155 23.60 4.73 -4.71
CA PHE A 155 22.45 3.93 -4.25
C PHE A 155 21.18 4.77 -4.06
N LYS A 156 21.30 5.96 -3.46
CA LYS A 156 20.16 6.85 -3.21
C LYS A 156 19.61 7.48 -4.48
N GLU A 157 20.45 7.84 -5.42
CA GLU A 157 20.03 8.33 -6.74
C GLU A 157 19.28 7.24 -7.51
N TYR A 158 19.78 6.01 -7.47
CA TYR A 158 19.13 4.86 -8.07
C TYR A 158 17.74 4.61 -7.46
N GLU A 159 17.63 4.56 -6.14
CA GLU A 159 16.35 4.35 -5.44
C GLU A 159 15.34 5.47 -5.72
N LEU A 160 15.81 6.72 -5.79
CA LEU A 160 14.97 7.85 -6.17
C LEU A 160 14.43 7.71 -7.61
N LEU A 161 15.31 7.38 -8.54
CA LEU A 161 14.92 7.18 -9.94
C LEU A 161 13.93 6.02 -10.08
N ARG A 162 14.19 4.89 -9.42
CA ARG A 162 13.29 3.73 -9.38
C ARG A 162 11.91 4.12 -8.86
N LEU A 163 11.85 4.85 -7.75
CA LEU A 163 10.61 5.31 -7.16
C LEU A 163 9.80 6.18 -8.14
N LEU A 164 10.44 7.09 -8.84
CA LEU A 164 9.79 7.95 -9.83
C LEU A 164 9.32 7.15 -11.06
N MET A 165 10.14 6.24 -11.57
CA MET A 165 9.83 5.41 -12.74
C MET A 165 8.73 4.37 -12.47
N THR A 166 8.61 3.88 -11.24
CA THR A 166 7.52 2.96 -10.84
C THR A 166 6.18 3.68 -10.61
N ASN A 167 6.19 5.01 -10.52
CA ASN A 167 5.00 5.82 -10.32
C ASN A 167 4.83 6.88 -11.43
N PRO A 168 4.74 6.47 -12.70
CA PRO A 168 4.62 7.41 -13.80
C PRO A 168 3.30 8.19 -13.69
N SER A 169 3.36 9.48 -13.98
CA SER A 169 2.21 10.38 -13.94
C SER A 169 1.57 10.60 -12.55
N VAL A 170 2.28 10.20 -11.49
CA VAL A 170 1.85 10.41 -10.10
C VAL A 170 2.75 11.48 -9.46
N VAL A 171 2.13 12.47 -8.84
CA VAL A 171 2.86 13.47 -8.06
C VAL A 171 3.17 12.88 -6.68
N LEU A 172 4.44 12.67 -6.41
CA LEU A 172 4.91 12.19 -5.11
C LEU A 172 5.27 13.38 -4.22
N SER A 173 4.75 13.39 -2.99
CA SER A 173 5.13 14.42 -2.03
C SER A 173 6.58 14.21 -1.56
N ARG A 174 7.19 15.29 -1.08
CA ARG A 174 8.53 15.24 -0.48
C ARG A 174 8.61 14.20 0.64
N GLU A 175 7.57 14.11 1.47
CA GLU A 175 7.52 13.15 2.59
C GLU A 175 7.53 11.69 2.11
N VAL A 176 6.80 11.38 1.05
CA VAL A 176 6.81 10.04 0.43
C VAL A 176 8.20 9.71 -0.09
N ILE A 177 8.82 10.64 -0.82
CA ILE A 177 10.16 10.46 -1.37
C ILE A 177 11.18 10.25 -0.24
N MET A 178 11.17 11.11 0.76
CA MET A 178 12.10 11.03 1.89
C MET A 178 11.97 9.69 2.63
N ARG A 179 10.75 9.25 2.86
CA ARG A 179 10.50 7.97 3.55
C ARG A 179 11.00 6.77 2.73
N HIS A 180 10.69 6.71 1.45
CA HIS A 180 11.06 5.58 0.60
C HIS A 180 12.57 5.49 0.35
N VAL A 181 13.21 6.62 0.12
CA VAL A 181 14.62 6.65 -0.28
C VAL A 181 15.55 6.74 0.92
N TRP A 182 15.20 7.49 1.96
CA TRP A 182 16.05 7.73 3.13
C TRP A 182 15.51 7.13 4.43
N GLY A 183 14.28 6.65 4.46
CA GLY A 183 13.69 6.03 5.65
C GLY A 183 13.29 7.02 6.74
N THR A 184 13.05 8.26 6.39
CA THR A 184 12.70 9.35 7.34
C THR A 184 11.30 9.90 7.14
#